data_05327ebe68acf2e25cd2a00d974d4f6e
#
_entry.id   05327ebe68acf2e25cd2a00d974d4f6e
#
_cell.length_a   1.000
_cell.length_b   1.000
_cell.length_c   1.000
_cell.angle_alpha   90.00
_cell.angle_beta   90.00
_cell.angle_gamma   90.00
#
_symmetry.space_group_name_H-M   'P 1'
#
loop_
_entity.id
_entity.type
_entity.pdbx_description
1 polymer ?
#
loop_
_entity_poly.entity_id
_entity_poly.type
_entity_poly.pdbx_seq_one_letter_code
_entity_poly.pdbx_strand_id
1 'polypeptide(L)'
;MKKRHWLFLVVGGLLLLGAGVSAALYMSHRRDVTTTSKAAYAAFQEGLSNEKRFYFKEARLAFAKAVELDPTFAMALLGLARESKDDDQRAALLKRAQREKDRLSERERLHVDMAVAENEKRYDDVLKIATEVHQKYPDDTRSATMLAHRELGQGKTDQAIRVFEDLLSIDPNNAEAYNQIGYFYGYRGDYEKAVEAFKRYQFIAGDTANPFDSLGEIQAYSGRYNEALENLNRALAIKPDFVDSVKNIAVVHEGRGEYREAIAEYERAMKMTDSPGRQREYMTRAARTAYYLGDRPEMIRLLEKARAVKPEGRYGELSAAFVSAALALAEGKPAEAEAILRDLEPKIEATVAQEQLPAGWKMHFPDINALLALSLEEQGQPEKALEYWKRNANPPRPFNSFEERRAVYEARARVAVALARKGDLDAAEKLIAENRKWNPSWAPTRSAEATVAELRREKVLAASK
;
A
#
# COMPACT_ATOMS: atom_id res chain seq x y z
N MET A 1 5.12 6.27 -73.86
CA MET A 1 5.72 6.32 -72.49
C MET A 1 4.99 7.26 -71.54
N LYS A 2 4.39 8.39 -71.92
CA LYS A 2 3.76 9.36 -70.99
C LYS A 2 2.49 8.88 -70.23
N LYS A 3 1.68 7.94 -70.77
CA LYS A 3 0.45 7.45 -70.11
C LYS A 3 0.71 6.53 -68.90
N ARG A 4 1.85 5.84 -68.85
CA ARG A 4 2.19 4.93 -67.73
C ARG A 4 2.61 5.70 -66.45
N HIS A 5 3.27 6.84 -66.58
CA HIS A 5 3.68 7.65 -65.43
C HIS A 5 2.51 8.31 -64.73
N TRP A 6 1.47 8.69 -65.47
CA TRP A 6 0.28 9.33 -64.93
C TRP A 6 -0.54 8.33 -64.05
N LEU A 7 -0.59 7.06 -64.48
CA LEU A 7 -1.28 6.01 -63.71
C LEU A 7 -0.61 5.75 -62.35
N PHE A 8 0.72 5.75 -62.30
CA PHE A 8 1.47 5.59 -61.04
C PHE A 8 1.30 6.78 -60.08
N LEU A 9 1.19 8.00 -60.58
CA LEU A 9 0.94 9.17 -59.76
C LEU A 9 -0.49 9.20 -59.21
N VAL A 10 -1.48 8.79 -59.98
CA VAL A 10 -2.87 8.69 -59.52
C VAL A 10 -3.05 7.58 -58.52
N VAL A 11 -2.48 6.37 -58.77
CA VAL A 11 -2.55 5.25 -57.83
C VAL A 11 -1.75 5.55 -56.55
N GLY A 12 -0.57 6.15 -56.63
CA GLY A 12 0.21 6.61 -55.47
C GLY A 12 -0.52 7.66 -54.64
N GLY A 13 -1.18 8.63 -55.29
CA GLY A 13 -2.01 9.64 -54.62
C GLY A 13 -3.23 9.06 -53.91
N LEU A 14 -3.91 8.08 -54.51
CA LEU A 14 -5.04 7.39 -53.89
C LEU A 14 -4.62 6.49 -52.72
N LEU A 15 -3.44 5.84 -52.78
CA LEU A 15 -2.87 5.07 -51.64
C LEU A 15 -2.46 5.97 -50.49
N LEU A 16 -1.88 7.14 -50.76
CA LEU A 16 -1.54 8.13 -49.74
C LEU A 16 -2.78 8.76 -49.11
N LEU A 17 -3.81 9.07 -49.91
CA LEU A 17 -5.11 9.53 -49.41
C LEU A 17 -5.81 8.44 -48.60
N GLY A 18 -5.81 7.17 -49.05
CA GLY A 18 -6.35 6.03 -48.32
C GLY A 18 -5.62 5.78 -47.01
N ALA A 19 -4.29 5.88 -47.01
CA ALA A 19 -3.49 5.76 -45.79
C ALA A 19 -3.72 6.94 -44.84
N GLY A 20 -3.86 8.16 -45.37
CA GLY A 20 -4.17 9.35 -44.57
C GLY A 20 -5.57 9.31 -43.95
N VAL A 21 -6.58 8.83 -44.71
CA VAL A 21 -7.95 8.64 -44.21
C VAL A 21 -8.01 7.49 -43.22
N SER A 22 -7.31 6.38 -43.48
CA SER A 22 -7.22 5.27 -42.56
C SER A 22 -6.49 5.66 -41.27
N ALA A 23 -5.40 6.43 -41.34
CA ALA A 23 -4.71 6.97 -40.16
C ALA A 23 -5.58 7.99 -39.40
N ALA A 24 -6.32 8.87 -40.11
CA ALA A 24 -7.24 9.81 -39.50
C ALA A 24 -8.45 9.09 -38.84
N LEU A 25 -9.02 8.08 -39.51
CA LEU A 25 -10.04 7.21 -38.94
C LEU A 25 -9.51 6.38 -37.76
N TYR A 26 -8.31 5.81 -37.86
CA TYR A 26 -7.63 5.12 -36.78
C TYR A 26 -7.33 6.04 -35.59
N MET A 27 -6.92 7.27 -35.85
CA MET A 27 -6.72 8.30 -34.80
C MET A 27 -8.03 8.87 -34.28
N SER A 28 -9.10 8.97 -35.07
CA SER A 28 -10.42 9.40 -34.60
C SER A 28 -11.16 8.33 -33.79
N HIS A 29 -10.87 7.05 -34.00
CA HIS A 29 -11.42 5.93 -33.21
C HIS A 29 -10.70 5.69 -31.87
N ARG A 30 -9.61 6.41 -31.60
CA ARG A 30 -8.86 6.33 -30.33
C ARG A 30 -9.09 7.51 -29.38
N ARG A 31 -10.24 8.12 -29.37
CA ARG A 31 -10.67 8.83 -28.18
C ARG A 31 -11.41 7.84 -27.29
N ASP A 32 -10.63 7.14 -26.45
CA ASP A 32 -11.16 6.18 -25.47
C ASP A 32 -12.07 6.84 -24.42
N VAL A 33 -12.35 8.14 -24.58
CA VAL A 33 -13.14 8.93 -23.61
C VAL A 33 -13.97 10.02 -24.29
N THR A 34 -15.17 10.26 -23.77
CA THR A 34 -16.16 11.17 -24.31
C THR A 34 -15.95 12.60 -23.82
N THR A 35 -15.29 13.43 -24.65
CA THR A 35 -15.21 14.90 -24.52
C THR A 35 -15.01 15.55 -25.86
N THR A 36 -15.60 16.73 -26.09
CA THR A 36 -15.35 17.56 -27.29
C THR A 36 -14.23 18.55 -27.07
N SER A 37 -13.85 18.82 -25.83
CA SER A 37 -12.82 19.80 -25.47
C SER A 37 -11.42 19.18 -25.58
N LYS A 38 -10.63 19.63 -26.57
CA LYS A 38 -9.22 19.21 -26.69
C LYS A 38 -8.38 19.61 -25.47
N ALA A 39 -8.67 20.76 -24.87
CA ALA A 39 -7.95 21.26 -23.70
C ALA A 39 -8.30 20.44 -22.44
N ALA A 40 -9.58 20.08 -22.26
CA ALA A 40 -9.98 19.18 -21.17
C ALA A 40 -9.35 17.80 -21.33
N TYR A 41 -9.31 17.25 -22.54
CA TYR A 41 -8.64 15.99 -22.83
C TYR A 41 -7.14 16.03 -22.49
N ALA A 42 -6.43 17.09 -22.87
CA ALA A 42 -5.02 17.26 -22.55
C ALA A 42 -4.77 17.29 -21.02
N ALA A 43 -5.57 18.06 -20.27
CA ALA A 43 -5.50 18.12 -18.82
C ALA A 43 -5.84 16.75 -18.17
N PHE A 44 -6.81 16.02 -18.72
CA PHE A 44 -7.14 14.66 -18.25
C PHE A 44 -5.97 13.68 -18.48
N GLN A 45 -5.32 13.72 -19.64
CA GLN A 45 -4.13 12.89 -19.92
C GLN A 45 -2.97 13.23 -18.98
N GLU A 46 -2.78 14.50 -18.65
CA GLU A 46 -1.80 14.92 -17.64
C GLU A 46 -2.16 14.33 -16.26
N GLY A 47 -3.45 14.36 -15.89
CA GLY A 47 -3.94 13.73 -14.66
C GLY A 47 -3.63 12.23 -14.60
N LEU A 48 -3.93 11.48 -15.66
CA LEU A 48 -3.60 10.05 -15.76
C LEU A 48 -2.09 9.79 -15.72
N SER A 49 -1.30 10.65 -16.37
CA SER A 49 0.17 10.55 -16.33
C SER A 49 0.70 10.73 -14.92
N ASN A 50 0.20 11.72 -14.18
CA ASN A 50 0.59 11.96 -12.79
C ASN A 50 0.10 10.86 -11.85
N GLU A 51 -1.10 10.32 -12.04
CA GLU A 51 -1.64 9.18 -11.30
C GLU A 51 -0.73 7.93 -11.45
N LYS A 52 -0.32 7.61 -12.69
CA LYS A 52 0.64 6.52 -12.97
C LYS A 52 2.01 6.72 -12.34
N ARG A 53 2.42 7.97 -12.08
CA ARG A 53 3.66 8.33 -11.38
C ARG A 53 3.50 8.37 -9.86
N PHE A 54 2.29 8.13 -9.33
CA PHE A 54 1.92 8.31 -7.93
C PHE A 54 2.07 9.76 -7.44
N TYR A 55 1.91 10.74 -8.33
CA TYR A 55 1.92 12.17 -8.05
C TYR A 55 0.48 12.67 -7.85
N PHE A 56 -0.15 12.19 -6.77
CA PHE A 56 -1.58 12.35 -6.51
C PHE A 56 -2.04 13.82 -6.38
N LYS A 57 -1.19 14.69 -5.84
CA LYS A 57 -1.48 16.13 -5.77
C LYS A 57 -1.58 16.75 -7.15
N GLU A 58 -0.62 16.46 -8.00
CA GLU A 58 -0.55 16.94 -9.39
C GLU A 58 -1.67 16.30 -10.23
N ALA A 59 -1.96 15.01 -10.03
CA ALA A 59 -3.08 14.34 -10.69
C ALA A 59 -4.42 15.01 -10.37
N ARG A 60 -4.67 15.30 -9.09
CA ARG A 60 -5.88 16.00 -8.65
C ARG A 60 -6.04 17.38 -9.30
N LEU A 61 -4.95 18.16 -9.36
CA LEU A 61 -4.97 19.49 -10.00
C LEU A 61 -5.27 19.38 -11.49
N ALA A 62 -4.68 18.42 -12.18
CA ALA A 62 -4.89 18.20 -13.61
C ALA A 62 -6.32 17.71 -13.90
N PHE A 63 -6.87 16.78 -13.11
CA PHE A 63 -8.27 16.37 -13.23
C PHE A 63 -9.24 17.52 -12.93
N ALA A 64 -8.96 18.33 -11.90
CA ALA A 64 -9.76 19.52 -11.60
C ALA A 64 -9.77 20.51 -12.77
N LYS A 65 -8.61 20.71 -13.41
CA LYS A 65 -8.51 21.55 -14.61
C LYS A 65 -9.29 20.98 -15.79
N ALA A 66 -9.28 19.65 -15.97
CA ALA A 66 -10.07 18.99 -17.02
C ALA A 66 -11.59 19.20 -16.78
N VAL A 67 -12.06 19.10 -15.53
CA VAL A 67 -13.45 19.33 -15.14
C VAL A 67 -13.85 20.80 -15.26
N GLU A 68 -12.93 21.74 -15.03
CA GLU A 68 -13.16 23.17 -15.27
C GLU A 68 -13.38 23.48 -16.77
N LEU A 69 -12.56 22.86 -17.64
CA LEU A 69 -12.60 23.03 -19.08
C LEU A 69 -13.75 22.30 -19.77
N ASP A 70 -14.24 21.22 -19.19
CA ASP A 70 -15.43 20.49 -19.62
C ASP A 70 -16.15 19.89 -18.40
N PRO A 71 -17.14 20.60 -17.83
CA PRO A 71 -17.89 20.15 -16.65
C PRO A 71 -18.68 18.84 -16.83
N THR A 72 -18.85 18.39 -18.09
CA THR A 72 -19.57 17.15 -18.44
C THR A 72 -18.62 15.98 -18.75
N PHE A 73 -17.32 16.17 -18.63
CA PHE A 73 -16.32 15.14 -18.89
C PHE A 73 -16.31 14.07 -17.79
N ALA A 74 -17.09 13.01 -17.96
CA ALA A 74 -17.33 11.98 -16.94
C ALA A 74 -16.03 11.33 -16.44
N MET A 75 -15.09 10.99 -17.33
CA MET A 75 -13.84 10.34 -16.93
C MET A 75 -12.93 11.28 -16.10
N ALA A 76 -12.94 12.58 -16.38
CA ALA A 76 -12.24 13.56 -15.55
C ALA A 76 -12.91 13.72 -14.18
N LEU A 77 -14.25 13.69 -14.11
CA LEU A 77 -15.00 13.67 -12.86
C LEU A 77 -14.64 12.42 -12.01
N LEU A 78 -14.50 11.25 -12.64
CA LEU A 78 -14.04 10.03 -11.96
C LEU A 78 -12.61 10.17 -11.45
N GLY A 79 -11.69 10.70 -12.25
CA GLY A 79 -10.32 10.96 -11.84
C GLY A 79 -10.27 11.88 -10.61
N LEU A 80 -11.00 13.00 -10.66
CA LEU A 80 -11.07 13.94 -9.54
C LEU A 80 -11.74 13.31 -8.28
N ALA A 81 -12.76 12.47 -8.47
CA ALA A 81 -13.41 11.78 -7.38
C ALA A 81 -12.48 10.80 -6.65
N ARG A 82 -11.64 10.08 -7.37
CA ARG A 82 -10.62 9.18 -6.78
C ARG A 82 -9.63 9.93 -5.90
N GLU A 83 -9.21 11.11 -6.35
CA GLU A 83 -8.24 11.95 -5.64
C GLU A 83 -8.87 12.83 -4.57
N SER A 84 -10.20 12.79 -4.39
CA SER A 84 -10.89 13.56 -3.34
C SER A 84 -10.70 12.92 -1.97
N LYS A 85 -10.31 13.73 -0.98
CA LYS A 85 -10.22 13.35 0.43
C LYS A 85 -11.54 13.47 1.17
N ASP A 86 -12.51 14.18 0.60
CA ASP A 86 -13.82 14.47 1.15
C ASP A 86 -14.86 13.53 0.54
N ASP A 87 -15.58 12.77 1.36
CA ASP A 87 -16.54 11.78 0.92
C ASP A 87 -17.78 12.43 0.27
N ASP A 88 -18.23 13.59 0.76
CA ASP A 88 -19.36 14.31 0.17
C ASP A 88 -18.99 14.89 -1.20
N GLN A 89 -17.78 15.46 -1.30
CA GLN A 89 -17.23 15.93 -2.58
C GLN A 89 -17.11 14.78 -3.58
N ARG A 90 -16.59 13.62 -3.14
CA ARG A 90 -16.48 12.41 -3.98
C ARG A 90 -17.85 11.98 -4.49
N ALA A 91 -18.83 11.85 -3.60
CA ALA A 91 -20.18 11.47 -3.97
C ALA A 91 -20.83 12.46 -4.95
N ALA A 92 -20.64 13.76 -4.75
CA ALA A 92 -21.12 14.80 -5.67
C ALA A 92 -20.51 14.69 -7.07
N LEU A 93 -19.21 14.44 -7.17
CA LEU A 93 -18.51 14.25 -8.45
C LEU A 93 -19.01 13.00 -9.18
N LEU A 94 -19.17 11.88 -8.49
CA LEU A 94 -19.69 10.63 -9.05
C LEU A 94 -21.14 10.80 -9.55
N LYS A 95 -21.99 11.51 -8.78
CA LYS A 95 -23.36 11.83 -9.20
C LYS A 95 -23.37 12.70 -10.47
N ARG A 96 -22.42 13.61 -10.64
CA ARG A 96 -22.27 14.39 -11.90
C ARG A 96 -21.89 13.47 -13.05
N ALA A 97 -20.89 12.60 -12.89
CA ALA A 97 -20.47 11.64 -13.92
C ALA A 97 -21.64 10.71 -14.33
N GLN A 98 -22.45 10.26 -13.36
CA GLN A 98 -23.60 9.40 -13.60
C GLN A 98 -24.68 10.05 -14.46
N ARG A 99 -24.87 11.38 -14.40
CA ARG A 99 -25.83 12.12 -15.24
C ARG A 99 -25.45 12.10 -16.72
N GLU A 100 -24.19 11.89 -17.05
CA GLU A 100 -23.68 11.90 -18.42
C GLU A 100 -23.74 10.54 -19.11
N LYS A 101 -24.21 9.48 -18.41
CA LYS A 101 -24.14 8.06 -18.85
C LYS A 101 -24.68 7.80 -20.25
N ASP A 102 -25.76 8.49 -20.66
CA ASP A 102 -26.38 8.28 -21.98
C ASP A 102 -25.46 8.67 -23.14
N ARG A 103 -24.48 9.54 -22.89
CA ARG A 103 -23.51 10.04 -23.88
C ARG A 103 -22.22 9.22 -23.92
N LEU A 104 -22.00 8.35 -22.93
CA LEU A 104 -20.75 7.64 -22.73
C LEU A 104 -20.66 6.36 -23.59
N SER A 105 -19.45 5.97 -23.94
CA SER A 105 -19.18 4.63 -24.45
C SER A 105 -19.53 3.56 -23.41
N GLU A 106 -19.66 2.29 -23.83
CA GLU A 106 -19.94 1.20 -22.90
C GLU A 106 -18.85 1.06 -21.83
N ARG A 107 -17.57 1.15 -22.23
CA ARG A 107 -16.42 1.10 -21.31
C ARG A 107 -16.49 2.19 -20.24
N GLU A 108 -16.76 3.44 -20.67
CA GLU A 108 -16.90 4.56 -19.73
C GLU A 108 -18.09 4.38 -18.77
N ARG A 109 -19.24 3.90 -19.27
CA ARG A 109 -20.41 3.60 -18.41
C ARG A 109 -20.07 2.58 -17.34
N LEU A 110 -19.39 1.50 -17.70
CA LEU A 110 -18.95 0.46 -16.76
C LEU A 110 -17.99 1.04 -15.69
N HIS A 111 -17.07 1.93 -16.07
CA HIS A 111 -16.19 2.59 -15.11
C HIS A 111 -16.96 3.54 -14.17
N VAL A 112 -17.97 4.28 -14.67
CA VAL A 112 -18.84 5.11 -13.83
C VAL A 112 -19.61 4.23 -12.85
N ASP A 113 -20.23 3.14 -13.33
CA ASP A 113 -21.00 2.23 -12.48
C ASP A 113 -20.14 1.55 -11.41
N MET A 114 -18.93 1.16 -11.78
CA MET A 114 -17.96 0.57 -10.84
C MET A 114 -17.56 1.57 -9.74
N ALA A 115 -17.26 2.82 -10.11
CA ALA A 115 -16.89 3.86 -9.15
C ALA A 115 -18.05 4.26 -8.21
N VAL A 116 -19.28 4.29 -8.72
CA VAL A 116 -20.49 4.53 -7.93
C VAL A 116 -20.74 3.36 -6.97
N ALA A 117 -20.65 2.11 -7.45
CA ALA A 117 -20.79 0.92 -6.61
C ALA A 117 -19.74 0.88 -5.50
N GLU A 118 -18.48 1.25 -5.80
CA GLU A 118 -17.41 1.36 -4.82
C GLU A 118 -17.70 2.41 -3.74
N ASN A 119 -18.15 3.60 -4.14
CA ASN A 119 -18.53 4.66 -3.20
C ASN A 119 -19.73 4.27 -2.31
N GLU A 120 -20.68 3.51 -2.85
CA GLU A 120 -21.85 2.98 -2.14
C GLU A 120 -21.56 1.69 -1.37
N LYS A 121 -20.30 1.22 -1.37
CA LYS A 121 -19.82 0.00 -0.69
C LYS A 121 -20.50 -1.30 -1.18
N ARG A 122 -20.99 -1.30 -2.42
CA ARG A 122 -21.60 -2.47 -3.08
C ARG A 122 -20.50 -3.32 -3.75
N TYR A 123 -19.64 -3.94 -2.92
CA TYR A 123 -18.42 -4.61 -3.39
C TYR A 123 -18.67 -5.81 -4.31
N ASP A 124 -19.79 -6.52 -4.15
CA ASP A 124 -20.17 -7.60 -5.08
C ASP A 124 -20.47 -7.06 -6.48
N ASP A 125 -21.14 -5.89 -6.57
CA ASP A 125 -21.37 -5.22 -7.84
C ASP A 125 -20.06 -4.72 -8.45
N VAL A 126 -19.16 -4.15 -7.64
CA VAL A 126 -17.83 -3.73 -8.09
C VAL A 126 -17.09 -4.90 -8.77
N LEU A 127 -17.12 -6.07 -8.15
CA LEU A 127 -16.43 -7.25 -8.68
C LEU A 127 -17.10 -7.80 -9.92
N LYS A 128 -18.43 -7.82 -9.96
CA LYS A 128 -19.18 -8.23 -11.15
C LYS A 128 -18.84 -7.33 -12.32
N ILE A 129 -18.85 -5.99 -12.11
CA ILE A 129 -18.52 -5.02 -13.15
C ILE A 129 -17.05 -5.13 -13.55
N ALA A 130 -16.12 -5.26 -12.60
CA ALA A 130 -14.69 -5.42 -12.89
C ALA A 130 -14.44 -6.70 -13.72
N THR A 131 -15.15 -7.80 -13.43
CA THR A 131 -15.09 -9.04 -14.23
C THR A 131 -15.59 -8.80 -15.65
N GLU A 132 -16.72 -8.11 -15.81
CA GLU A 132 -17.27 -7.75 -17.13
C GLU A 132 -16.31 -6.85 -17.92
N VAL A 133 -15.73 -5.83 -17.29
CA VAL A 133 -14.75 -4.94 -17.92
C VAL A 133 -13.52 -5.75 -18.35
N HIS A 134 -12.98 -6.59 -17.49
CA HIS A 134 -11.79 -7.40 -17.80
C HIS A 134 -12.04 -8.39 -18.96
N GLN A 135 -13.23 -8.98 -19.03
CA GLN A 135 -13.59 -9.89 -20.14
C GLN A 135 -13.74 -9.15 -21.48
N LYS A 136 -14.34 -7.95 -21.49
CA LYS A 136 -14.58 -7.16 -22.71
C LYS A 136 -13.36 -6.33 -23.13
N TYR A 137 -12.58 -5.89 -22.16
CA TYR A 137 -11.43 -4.99 -22.31
C TYR A 137 -10.25 -5.55 -21.51
N PRO A 138 -9.59 -6.60 -21.97
CA PRO A 138 -8.53 -7.29 -21.23
C PRO A 138 -7.26 -6.43 -21.05
N ASP A 139 -7.15 -5.31 -21.77
CA ASP A 139 -6.12 -4.27 -21.61
C ASP A 139 -6.42 -3.28 -20.46
N ASP A 140 -7.55 -3.44 -19.77
CA ASP A 140 -7.97 -2.52 -18.71
C ASP A 140 -7.25 -2.81 -17.39
N THR A 141 -6.20 -2.03 -17.12
CA THR A 141 -5.37 -2.16 -15.92
C THR A 141 -6.18 -1.98 -14.63
N ARG A 142 -7.19 -1.11 -14.62
CA ARG A 142 -7.98 -0.85 -13.40
C ARG A 142 -8.82 -2.06 -12.99
N SER A 143 -9.50 -2.68 -13.94
CA SER A 143 -10.26 -3.92 -13.68
C SER A 143 -9.35 -5.06 -13.26
N ALA A 144 -8.20 -5.22 -13.92
CA ALA A 144 -7.18 -6.18 -13.55
C ALA A 144 -6.70 -5.95 -12.10
N THR A 145 -6.40 -4.71 -11.72
CA THR A 145 -6.00 -4.35 -10.36
C THR A 145 -7.06 -4.74 -9.34
N MET A 146 -8.34 -4.43 -9.57
CA MET A 146 -9.42 -4.79 -8.66
C MET A 146 -9.56 -6.30 -8.48
N LEU A 147 -9.53 -7.06 -9.58
CA LEU A 147 -9.62 -8.52 -9.53
C LEU A 147 -8.42 -9.14 -8.82
N ALA A 148 -7.21 -8.68 -9.13
CA ALA A 148 -5.99 -9.19 -8.51
C ALA A 148 -5.97 -8.93 -6.99
N HIS A 149 -6.35 -7.73 -6.55
CA HIS A 149 -6.44 -7.42 -5.12
C HIS A 149 -7.51 -8.25 -4.39
N ARG A 150 -8.63 -8.59 -5.05
CA ARG A 150 -9.60 -9.53 -4.49
C ARG A 150 -9.00 -10.91 -4.28
N GLU A 151 -8.32 -11.47 -5.31
CA GLU A 151 -7.67 -12.76 -5.20
C GLU A 151 -6.61 -12.75 -4.08
N LEU A 152 -5.83 -11.67 -3.99
CA LEU A 152 -4.87 -11.46 -2.90
C LEU A 152 -5.56 -11.45 -1.53
N GLY A 153 -6.67 -10.74 -1.39
CA GLY A 153 -7.48 -10.68 -0.15
C GLY A 153 -8.02 -12.04 0.29
N GLN A 154 -8.22 -12.97 -0.66
CA GLN A 154 -8.59 -14.37 -0.40
C GLN A 154 -7.38 -15.28 -0.14
N GLY A 155 -6.16 -14.74 -0.13
CA GLY A 155 -4.93 -15.51 0.03
C GLY A 155 -4.46 -16.23 -1.24
N LYS A 156 -5.06 -15.95 -2.39
CA LYS A 156 -4.78 -16.58 -3.67
C LYS A 156 -3.75 -15.79 -4.48
N THR A 157 -2.57 -15.61 -3.91
CA THR A 157 -1.51 -14.74 -4.47
C THR A 157 -1.10 -15.13 -5.90
N ASP A 158 -1.04 -16.44 -6.21
CA ASP A 158 -0.69 -16.88 -7.57
C ASP A 158 -1.76 -16.52 -8.60
N GLN A 159 -3.04 -16.49 -8.21
CA GLN A 159 -4.11 -16.04 -9.08
C GLN A 159 -4.05 -14.53 -9.31
N ALA A 160 -3.77 -13.78 -8.25
CA ALA A 160 -3.57 -12.33 -8.35
C ALA A 160 -2.39 -11.96 -9.28
N ILE A 161 -1.28 -12.70 -9.22
CA ILE A 161 -0.13 -12.51 -10.12
C ILE A 161 -0.53 -12.85 -11.57
N ARG A 162 -1.23 -13.96 -11.81
CA ARG A 162 -1.67 -14.34 -13.17
C ARG A 162 -2.52 -13.26 -13.84
N VAL A 163 -3.40 -12.57 -13.13
CA VAL A 163 -4.20 -11.47 -13.70
C VAL A 163 -3.32 -10.41 -14.33
N PHE A 164 -2.20 -10.07 -13.71
CA PHE A 164 -1.25 -9.10 -14.27
C PHE A 164 -0.33 -9.70 -15.33
N GLU A 165 0.01 -10.99 -15.24
CA GLU A 165 0.76 -11.69 -16.30
C GLU A 165 -0.06 -11.73 -17.60
N ASP A 166 -1.37 -11.98 -17.51
CA ASP A 166 -2.29 -11.91 -18.66
C ASP A 166 -2.33 -10.50 -19.26
N LEU A 167 -2.39 -9.45 -18.43
CA LEU A 167 -2.30 -8.06 -18.87
C LEU A 167 -0.96 -7.77 -19.57
N LEU A 168 0.15 -8.28 -19.05
CA LEU A 168 1.48 -8.13 -19.65
C LEU A 168 1.63 -8.87 -20.99
N SER A 169 0.84 -9.91 -21.24
CA SER A 169 0.80 -10.58 -22.55
C SER A 169 0.23 -9.67 -23.66
N ILE A 170 -0.60 -8.69 -23.27
CA ILE A 170 -1.24 -7.71 -24.16
C ILE A 170 -0.40 -6.43 -24.23
N ASP A 171 0.02 -5.91 -23.09
CA ASP A 171 0.86 -4.72 -22.95
C ASP A 171 2.16 -5.05 -22.17
N PRO A 172 3.22 -5.53 -22.85
CA PRO A 172 4.49 -5.90 -22.22
C PRO A 172 5.21 -4.76 -21.51
N ASN A 173 4.80 -3.51 -21.73
CA ASN A 173 5.36 -2.32 -21.09
C ASN A 173 4.43 -1.70 -20.05
N ASN A 174 3.47 -2.47 -19.54
CA ASN A 174 2.58 -1.99 -18.48
C ASN A 174 3.35 -1.86 -17.16
N ALA A 175 3.77 -0.64 -16.86
CA ALA A 175 4.56 -0.32 -15.67
C ALA A 175 3.83 -0.66 -14.36
N GLU A 176 2.50 -0.43 -14.31
CA GLU A 176 1.69 -0.74 -13.14
C GLU A 176 1.62 -2.23 -12.87
N ALA A 177 1.48 -3.06 -13.92
CA ALA A 177 1.46 -4.51 -13.77
C ALA A 177 2.76 -5.04 -13.13
N TYR A 178 3.93 -4.56 -13.57
CA TYR A 178 5.21 -4.93 -12.94
C TYR A 178 5.30 -4.44 -11.49
N ASN A 179 4.81 -3.25 -11.19
CA ASN A 179 4.77 -2.74 -9.83
C ASN A 179 3.92 -3.64 -8.91
N GLN A 180 2.71 -4.01 -9.34
CA GLN A 180 1.81 -4.88 -8.56
C GLN A 180 2.38 -6.30 -8.40
N ILE A 181 2.91 -6.90 -9.46
CA ILE A 181 3.58 -8.20 -9.40
C ILE A 181 4.74 -8.17 -8.40
N GLY A 182 5.54 -7.10 -8.40
CA GLY A 182 6.64 -6.91 -7.46
C GLY A 182 6.16 -6.93 -6.01
N TYR A 183 5.10 -6.21 -5.70
CA TYR A 183 4.50 -6.23 -4.36
C TYR A 183 3.92 -7.59 -3.99
N PHE A 184 3.24 -8.30 -4.89
CA PHE A 184 2.64 -9.61 -4.60
C PHE A 184 3.71 -10.68 -4.32
N TYR A 185 4.81 -10.69 -5.08
CA TYR A 185 5.96 -11.51 -4.77
C TYR A 185 6.59 -11.11 -3.42
N GLY A 186 6.74 -9.81 -3.15
CA GLY A 186 7.26 -9.30 -1.89
C GLY A 186 6.41 -9.73 -0.69
N TYR A 187 5.07 -9.64 -0.77
CA TYR A 187 4.17 -10.08 0.30
C TYR A 187 4.27 -11.59 0.55
N ARG A 188 4.55 -12.38 -0.48
CA ARG A 188 4.80 -13.81 -0.34
C ARG A 188 6.20 -14.12 0.22
N GLY A 189 7.12 -13.19 0.14
CA GLY A 189 8.52 -13.35 0.58
C GLY A 189 9.48 -13.79 -0.54
N ASP A 190 9.02 -13.83 -1.78
CA ASP A 190 9.84 -14.16 -2.95
C ASP A 190 10.61 -12.92 -3.42
N TYR A 191 11.53 -12.45 -2.58
CA TYR A 191 12.19 -11.16 -2.79
C TYR A 191 13.01 -11.06 -4.08
N GLU A 192 13.58 -12.16 -4.55
CA GLU A 192 14.32 -12.16 -5.83
C GLU A 192 13.39 -11.84 -7.01
N LYS A 193 12.20 -12.47 -7.06
CA LYS A 193 11.19 -12.20 -8.08
C LYS A 193 10.60 -10.80 -7.94
N ALA A 194 10.40 -10.34 -6.71
CA ALA A 194 9.96 -8.96 -6.45
C ALA A 194 10.95 -7.94 -6.99
N VAL A 195 12.24 -8.12 -6.72
CA VAL A 195 13.31 -7.24 -7.22
C VAL A 195 13.38 -7.29 -8.75
N GLU A 196 13.20 -8.45 -9.37
CA GLU A 196 13.17 -8.57 -10.85
C GLU A 196 12.02 -7.77 -11.44
N ALA A 197 10.82 -7.91 -10.88
CA ALA A 197 9.63 -7.16 -11.33
C ALA A 197 9.83 -5.65 -11.15
N PHE A 198 10.35 -5.19 -10.01
CA PHE A 198 10.63 -3.77 -9.78
C PHE A 198 11.76 -3.23 -10.67
N LYS A 199 12.76 -4.03 -11.03
CA LYS A 199 13.77 -3.63 -12.04
C LYS A 199 13.16 -3.46 -13.44
N ARG A 200 12.18 -4.29 -13.80
CA ARG A 200 11.41 -4.10 -15.04
C ARG A 200 10.58 -2.82 -14.98
N TYR A 201 9.90 -2.57 -13.86
CA TYR A 201 9.21 -1.32 -13.62
C TYR A 201 10.15 -0.10 -13.73
N GLN A 202 11.34 -0.16 -13.11
CA GLN A 202 12.34 0.88 -13.17
C GLN A 202 12.87 1.11 -14.60
N PHE A 203 13.02 0.05 -15.40
CA PHE A 203 13.43 0.17 -16.81
C PHE A 203 12.38 0.91 -17.65
N ILE A 204 11.08 0.67 -17.39
CA ILE A 204 9.97 1.27 -18.15
C ILE A 204 9.72 2.72 -17.72
N ALA A 205 9.78 3.02 -16.43
CA ALA A 205 9.36 4.29 -15.83
C ALA A 205 10.48 4.97 -15.01
N GLY A 206 11.75 4.78 -15.40
CA GLY A 206 12.92 5.23 -14.66
C GLY A 206 13.14 6.76 -14.63
N ASP A 207 12.28 7.54 -15.26
CA ASP A 207 12.23 9.01 -15.16
C ASP A 207 11.33 9.50 -14.01
N THR A 208 10.73 8.57 -13.24
CA THR A 208 9.80 8.86 -12.14
C THR A 208 10.33 8.33 -10.81
N ALA A 209 9.83 8.86 -9.69
CA ALA A 209 10.32 8.49 -8.36
C ALA A 209 9.86 7.10 -7.91
N ASN A 210 8.61 6.72 -8.23
CA ASN A 210 7.99 5.53 -7.65
C ASN A 210 8.71 4.19 -7.93
N PRO A 211 9.27 3.90 -9.13
CA PRO A 211 10.01 2.66 -9.35
C PRO A 211 11.23 2.49 -8.44
N PHE A 212 11.90 3.60 -8.13
CA PHE A 212 13.02 3.60 -7.19
C PHE A 212 12.55 3.42 -5.75
N ASP A 213 11.43 4.06 -5.38
CA ASP A 213 10.80 3.89 -4.07
C ASP A 213 10.38 2.44 -3.82
N SER A 214 9.63 1.83 -4.76
CA SER A 214 9.15 0.45 -4.64
C SER A 214 10.31 -0.55 -4.55
N LEU A 215 11.39 -0.36 -5.34
CA LEU A 215 12.59 -1.19 -5.24
C LEU A 215 13.30 -0.97 -3.91
N GLY A 216 13.43 0.27 -3.45
CA GLY A 216 14.02 0.60 -2.15
C GLY A 216 13.20 0.03 -0.98
N GLU A 217 11.89 0.06 -1.06
CA GLU A 217 11.00 -0.52 -0.04
C GLU A 217 11.23 -2.04 0.10
N ILE A 218 11.19 -2.81 -0.98
CA ILE A 218 11.42 -4.26 -0.91
C ILE A 218 12.82 -4.60 -0.40
N GLN A 219 13.83 -3.80 -0.75
CA GLN A 219 15.20 -3.95 -0.26
C GLN A 219 15.29 -3.65 1.24
N ALA A 220 14.58 -2.63 1.75
CA ALA A 220 14.49 -2.34 3.17
C ALA A 220 13.89 -3.51 3.96
N TYR A 221 12.77 -4.04 3.50
CA TYR A 221 12.10 -5.17 4.16
C TYR A 221 12.88 -6.49 4.04
N SER A 222 13.72 -6.67 3.03
CA SER A 222 14.60 -7.83 2.89
C SER A 222 15.96 -7.69 3.58
N GLY A 223 16.25 -6.56 4.22
CA GLY A 223 17.49 -6.30 4.95
C GLY A 223 18.66 -5.80 4.08
N ARG A 224 18.42 -5.47 2.83
CA ARG A 224 19.39 -4.89 1.90
C ARG A 224 19.47 -3.37 2.05
N TYR A 225 19.81 -2.91 3.24
CA TYR A 225 19.65 -1.52 3.67
C TYR A 225 20.47 -0.50 2.87
N ASN A 226 21.68 -0.85 2.42
CA ASN A 226 22.50 0.08 1.63
C ASN A 226 21.88 0.31 0.24
N GLU A 227 21.47 -0.77 -0.44
CA GLU A 227 20.79 -0.71 -1.72
C GLU A 227 19.44 0.03 -1.62
N ALA A 228 18.71 -0.20 -0.50
CA ALA A 228 17.47 0.50 -0.22
C ALA A 228 17.70 2.01 -0.16
N LEU A 229 18.68 2.48 0.63
CA LEU A 229 19.00 3.91 0.75
C LEU A 229 19.42 4.53 -0.58
N GLU A 230 20.18 3.82 -1.41
CA GLU A 230 20.57 4.28 -2.74
C GLU A 230 19.33 4.55 -3.61
N ASN A 231 18.40 3.59 -3.69
CA ASN A 231 17.17 3.73 -4.47
C ASN A 231 16.23 4.79 -3.89
N LEU A 232 16.00 4.83 -2.58
CA LEU A 232 15.14 5.81 -1.93
C LEU A 232 15.67 7.24 -2.11
N ASN A 233 16.99 7.45 -2.00
CA ASN A 233 17.61 8.74 -2.27
C ASN A 233 17.52 9.12 -3.76
N ARG A 234 17.57 8.15 -4.68
CA ARG A 234 17.34 8.39 -6.10
C ARG A 234 15.90 8.84 -6.35
N ALA A 235 14.92 8.22 -5.70
CA ALA A 235 13.51 8.66 -5.76
C ALA A 235 13.36 10.10 -5.29
N LEU A 236 13.98 10.48 -4.17
CA LEU A 236 13.97 11.86 -3.63
C LEU A 236 14.74 12.84 -4.50
N ALA A 237 15.78 12.41 -5.23
CA ALA A 237 16.46 13.27 -6.20
C ALA A 237 15.57 13.61 -7.41
N ILE A 238 14.68 12.68 -7.81
CA ILE A 238 13.70 12.91 -8.89
C ILE A 238 12.51 13.75 -8.38
N LYS A 239 11.98 13.43 -7.19
CA LYS A 239 10.86 14.13 -6.57
C LYS A 239 11.13 14.34 -5.07
N PRO A 240 11.66 15.52 -4.69
CA PRO A 240 12.07 15.80 -3.30
C PRO A 240 10.94 15.74 -2.26
N ASP A 241 9.69 15.88 -2.69
CA ASP A 241 8.49 15.78 -1.85
C ASP A 241 7.80 14.40 -1.92
N PHE A 242 8.51 13.35 -2.39
CA PHE A 242 7.98 11.99 -2.44
C PHE A 242 8.00 11.37 -1.04
N VAL A 243 6.93 11.60 -0.28
CA VAL A 243 6.84 11.29 1.15
C VAL A 243 7.02 9.81 1.48
N ASP A 244 6.63 8.91 0.57
CA ASP A 244 6.75 7.46 0.78
C ASP A 244 8.23 7.04 0.86
N SER A 245 9.13 7.65 0.08
CA SER A 245 10.57 7.40 0.20
C SER A 245 11.14 7.86 1.54
N VAL A 246 10.67 8.98 2.09
CA VAL A 246 11.09 9.43 3.43
C VAL A 246 10.63 8.44 4.50
N LYS A 247 9.38 7.96 4.42
CA LYS A 247 8.85 6.89 5.29
C LYS A 247 9.69 5.61 5.16
N ASN A 248 10.07 5.22 3.95
CA ASN A 248 10.86 4.01 3.71
C ASN A 248 12.30 4.15 4.21
N ILE A 249 12.91 5.34 4.19
CA ILE A 249 14.19 5.62 4.85
C ILE A 249 14.08 5.40 6.36
N ALA A 250 12.99 5.86 7.00
CA ALA A 250 12.75 5.57 8.41
C ALA A 250 12.68 4.06 8.70
N VAL A 251 12.05 3.27 7.83
CA VAL A 251 12.02 1.79 7.93
C VAL A 251 13.42 1.18 7.84
N VAL A 252 14.30 1.72 6.98
CA VAL A 252 15.71 1.28 6.91
C VAL A 252 16.42 1.55 8.23
N HIS A 253 16.29 2.74 8.80
CA HIS A 253 16.89 3.10 10.08
C HIS A 253 16.34 2.23 11.23
N GLU A 254 15.02 1.94 11.28
CA GLU A 254 14.45 0.97 12.22
C GLU A 254 15.11 -0.40 12.10
N GLY A 255 15.24 -0.90 10.86
CA GLY A 255 15.84 -2.21 10.60
C GLY A 255 17.31 -2.32 11.04
N ARG A 256 18.05 -1.23 10.96
CA ARG A 256 19.44 -1.11 11.45
C ARG A 256 19.54 -0.97 12.97
N GLY A 257 18.44 -0.54 13.64
CA GLY A 257 18.44 -0.16 15.05
C GLY A 257 18.87 1.28 15.30
N GLU A 258 18.91 2.10 14.26
CA GLU A 258 19.20 3.54 14.27
C GLU A 258 17.88 4.29 14.59
N TYR A 259 17.36 4.06 15.80
CA TYR A 259 15.99 4.45 16.15
C TYR A 259 15.75 5.96 16.23
N ARG A 260 16.78 6.76 16.60
CA ARG A 260 16.66 8.22 16.64
C ARG A 260 16.54 8.81 15.24
N GLU A 261 17.32 8.29 14.31
CA GLU A 261 17.27 8.63 12.89
C GLU A 261 15.91 8.24 12.27
N ALA A 262 15.39 7.06 12.61
CA ALA A 262 14.08 6.63 12.16
C ALA A 262 12.96 7.56 12.65
N ILE A 263 12.97 7.98 13.93
CA ILE A 263 12.01 8.94 14.49
C ILE A 263 12.08 10.28 13.73
N ALA A 264 13.28 10.78 13.46
CA ALA A 264 13.47 12.04 12.74
C ALA A 264 12.88 11.99 11.32
N GLU A 265 13.09 10.86 10.59
CA GLU A 265 12.53 10.69 9.26
C GLU A 265 10.99 10.53 9.28
N TYR A 266 10.40 9.85 10.26
CA TYR A 266 8.93 9.84 10.42
C TYR A 266 8.37 11.24 10.74
N GLU A 267 9.02 12.03 11.58
CA GLU A 267 8.62 13.43 11.83
C GLU A 267 8.78 14.30 10.57
N ARG A 268 9.79 14.05 9.74
CA ARG A 268 9.96 14.68 8.43
C ARG A 268 8.81 14.31 7.49
N ALA A 269 8.48 13.02 7.35
CA ALA A 269 7.37 12.54 6.54
C ALA A 269 6.02 13.15 6.99
N MET A 270 5.79 13.27 8.29
CA MET A 270 4.60 13.93 8.86
C MET A 270 4.46 15.38 8.40
N LYS A 271 5.56 16.13 8.34
CA LYS A 271 5.55 17.53 7.89
C LYS A 271 5.33 17.69 6.38
N MET A 272 5.62 16.64 5.61
CA MET A 272 5.49 16.62 4.14
C MET A 272 4.09 16.25 3.65
N THR A 273 3.18 15.83 4.53
CA THR A 273 1.82 15.44 4.16
C THR A 273 0.78 16.34 4.83
N ASP A 274 -0.26 16.68 4.08
CA ASP A 274 -1.47 17.38 4.56
C ASP A 274 -2.59 16.40 4.93
N SER A 275 -2.37 15.08 4.83
CA SER A 275 -3.34 14.05 5.18
C SER A 275 -3.32 13.77 6.69
N PRO A 276 -4.42 14.07 7.44
CA PRO A 276 -4.50 13.79 8.87
C PRO A 276 -4.25 12.32 9.21
N GLY A 277 -4.77 11.40 8.38
CA GLY A 277 -4.56 9.97 8.54
C GLY A 277 -3.08 9.58 8.45
N ARG A 278 -2.35 10.07 7.44
CA ARG A 278 -0.91 9.83 7.29
C ARG A 278 -0.10 10.51 8.40
N GLN A 279 -0.46 11.71 8.81
CA GLN A 279 0.21 12.40 9.92
C GLN A 279 0.13 11.55 11.20
N ARG A 280 -1.06 11.05 11.53
CA ARG A 280 -1.26 10.17 12.68
C ARG A 280 -0.49 8.86 12.55
N GLU A 281 -0.51 8.25 11.37
CA GLU A 281 0.25 7.03 11.09
C GLU A 281 1.75 7.22 11.35
N TYR A 282 2.36 8.27 10.81
CA TYR A 282 3.80 8.51 10.97
C TYR A 282 4.18 8.77 12.43
N MET A 283 3.36 9.51 13.17
CA MET A 283 3.60 9.73 14.61
C MET A 283 3.45 8.44 15.42
N THR A 284 2.49 7.59 15.07
CA THR A 284 2.32 6.29 15.72
C THR A 284 3.50 5.36 15.44
N ARG A 285 4.03 5.36 14.21
CA ARG A 285 5.26 4.62 13.84
C ARG A 285 6.47 5.15 14.60
N ALA A 286 6.65 6.46 14.67
CA ALA A 286 7.71 7.09 15.43
C ALA A 286 7.62 6.74 16.94
N ALA A 287 6.41 6.73 17.50
CA ALA A 287 6.18 6.35 18.90
C ALA A 287 6.55 4.88 19.17
N ARG A 288 6.21 3.97 18.26
CA ARG A 288 6.66 2.57 18.32
C ARG A 288 8.19 2.47 18.25
N THR A 289 8.83 3.28 17.42
CA THR A 289 10.29 3.33 17.33
C THR A 289 10.91 3.85 18.63
N ALA A 290 10.30 4.85 19.29
CA ALA A 290 10.70 5.33 20.60
C ALA A 290 10.56 4.25 21.70
N TYR A 291 9.53 3.38 21.58
CA TYR A 291 9.41 2.20 22.44
C TYR A 291 10.60 1.23 22.29
N TYR A 292 11.06 0.96 21.06
CA TYR A 292 12.27 0.13 20.85
C TYR A 292 13.54 0.79 21.37
N LEU A 293 13.61 2.10 21.34
CA LEU A 293 14.71 2.88 21.91
C LEU A 293 14.69 2.84 23.46
N GLY A 294 13.56 2.49 24.08
CA GLY A 294 13.34 2.58 25.53
C GLY A 294 13.08 4.01 26.01
N ASP A 295 12.79 4.94 25.10
CA ASP A 295 12.54 6.36 25.40
C ASP A 295 11.03 6.61 25.60
N ARG A 296 10.55 6.30 26.81
CA ARG A 296 9.14 6.44 27.18
C ARG A 296 8.64 7.90 27.11
N PRO A 297 9.40 8.93 27.57
CA PRO A 297 9.02 10.33 27.40
C PRO A 297 8.81 10.70 25.93
N GLU A 298 9.70 10.27 25.04
CA GLU A 298 9.59 10.54 23.62
C GLU A 298 8.39 9.82 22.99
N MET A 299 8.12 8.56 23.41
CA MET A 299 6.93 7.82 22.99
C MET A 299 5.64 8.58 23.37
N ILE A 300 5.53 9.10 24.61
CA ILE A 300 4.38 9.89 25.06
C ILE A 300 4.23 11.15 24.19
N ARG A 301 5.30 11.92 24.00
CA ARG A 301 5.30 13.13 23.19
C ARG A 301 4.78 12.90 21.77
N LEU A 302 5.19 11.81 21.14
CA LEU A 302 4.79 11.44 19.78
C LEU A 302 3.33 10.99 19.72
N LEU A 303 2.86 10.22 20.71
CA LEU A 303 1.45 9.78 20.80
C LEU A 303 0.51 10.96 21.11
N GLU A 304 0.93 11.93 21.92
CA GLU A 304 0.16 13.16 22.12
C GLU A 304 0.01 13.96 20.82
N LYS A 305 1.08 14.09 20.03
CA LYS A 305 1.00 14.70 18.70
C LYS A 305 0.04 13.92 17.78
N ALA A 306 0.10 12.58 17.78
CA ALA A 306 -0.80 11.75 17.00
C ALA A 306 -2.27 11.91 17.43
N ARG A 307 -2.52 12.02 18.74
CA ARG A 307 -3.86 12.23 19.32
C ARG A 307 -4.43 13.62 18.97
N ALA A 308 -3.57 14.63 18.88
CA ALA A 308 -3.97 16.00 18.52
C ALA A 308 -4.42 16.13 17.06
N VAL A 309 -4.08 15.18 16.19
CA VAL A 309 -4.54 15.17 14.80
C VAL A 309 -6.03 14.83 14.77
N LYS A 310 -6.86 15.74 14.20
CA LYS A 310 -8.30 15.54 14.09
C LYS A 310 -8.62 14.23 13.37
N PRO A 311 -9.51 13.37 13.92
CA PRO A 311 -9.99 12.20 13.22
C PRO A 311 -10.74 12.61 11.95
N GLU A 312 -10.25 12.19 10.80
CA GLU A 312 -10.87 12.44 9.50
C GLU A 312 -10.86 11.16 8.66
N GLY A 313 -11.79 11.09 7.72
CA GLY A 313 -11.95 9.94 6.84
C GLY A 313 -12.58 8.74 7.54
N ARG A 314 -12.78 7.71 6.76
CA ARG A 314 -13.59 6.52 7.05
C ARG A 314 -13.24 5.78 8.34
N TYR A 315 -11.97 5.77 8.72
CA TYR A 315 -11.43 5.02 9.87
C TYR A 315 -10.76 5.92 10.91
N GLY A 316 -10.99 7.22 10.81
CA GLY A 316 -10.34 8.21 11.66
C GLY A 316 -10.57 7.96 13.15
N GLU A 317 -11.82 7.64 13.54
CA GLU A 317 -12.18 7.35 14.93
C GLU A 317 -11.54 6.07 15.46
N LEU A 318 -11.49 5.00 14.64
CA LEU A 318 -10.83 3.74 15.03
C LEU A 318 -9.33 3.97 15.26
N SER A 319 -8.70 4.73 14.35
CA SER A 319 -7.28 5.09 14.48
C SER A 319 -7.01 5.99 15.70
N ALA A 320 -7.91 6.93 16.01
CA ALA A 320 -7.79 7.79 17.20
C ALA A 320 -7.92 6.99 18.50
N ALA A 321 -8.85 6.03 18.56
CA ALA A 321 -9.01 5.13 19.70
C ALA A 321 -7.75 4.25 19.91
N PHE A 322 -7.17 3.74 18.83
CA PHE A 322 -5.90 2.99 18.90
C PHE A 322 -4.76 3.83 19.48
N VAL A 323 -4.61 5.08 19.02
CA VAL A 323 -3.60 6.02 19.56
C VAL A 323 -3.86 6.30 21.04
N SER A 324 -5.13 6.43 21.46
CA SER A 324 -5.48 6.66 22.87
C SER A 324 -5.10 5.48 23.76
N ALA A 325 -5.29 4.25 23.28
CA ALA A 325 -4.87 3.05 24.00
C ALA A 325 -3.32 2.96 24.12
N ALA A 326 -2.60 3.25 23.02
CA ALA A 326 -1.14 3.29 23.05
C ALA A 326 -0.59 4.35 24.02
N LEU A 327 -1.25 5.53 24.08
CA LEU A 327 -0.88 6.59 25.00
C LEU A 327 -1.14 6.21 26.46
N ALA A 328 -2.30 5.62 26.77
CA ALA A 328 -2.62 5.15 28.11
C ALA A 328 -1.56 4.12 28.59
N LEU A 329 -1.15 3.20 27.72
CA LEU A 329 -0.08 2.24 28.02
C LEU A 329 1.25 2.97 28.26
N ALA A 330 1.60 3.95 27.42
CA ALA A 330 2.81 4.73 27.56
C ALA A 330 2.82 5.57 28.85
N GLU A 331 1.67 6.02 29.33
CA GLU A 331 1.51 6.74 30.62
C GLU A 331 1.52 5.83 31.85
N GLY A 332 1.62 4.49 31.69
CA GLY A 332 1.59 3.53 32.80
C GLY A 332 0.18 3.22 33.30
N LYS A 333 -0.80 3.28 32.41
CA LYS A 333 -2.21 2.98 32.67
C LYS A 333 -2.65 1.74 31.87
N PRO A 334 -2.04 0.54 32.11
CA PRO A 334 -2.26 -0.63 31.27
C PRO A 334 -3.72 -1.14 31.31
N ALA A 335 -4.43 -0.99 32.44
CA ALA A 335 -5.83 -1.40 32.54
C ALA A 335 -6.76 -0.49 31.69
N GLU A 336 -6.46 0.82 31.60
CA GLU A 336 -7.18 1.75 30.72
C GLU A 336 -6.91 1.42 29.23
N ALA A 337 -5.65 1.16 28.89
CA ALA A 337 -5.29 0.72 27.54
C ALA A 337 -6.01 -0.57 27.15
N GLU A 338 -6.04 -1.58 28.01
CA GLU A 338 -6.76 -2.83 27.77
C GLU A 338 -8.26 -2.60 27.56
N ALA A 339 -8.90 -1.75 28.38
CA ALA A 339 -10.32 -1.45 28.25
C ALA A 339 -10.64 -0.80 26.89
N ILE A 340 -9.84 0.17 26.45
CA ILE A 340 -10.00 0.82 25.14
C ILE A 340 -9.83 -0.21 24.01
N LEU A 341 -8.82 -1.07 24.07
CA LEU A 341 -8.55 -2.05 23.01
C LEU A 341 -9.65 -3.13 22.93
N ARG A 342 -10.20 -3.56 24.07
CA ARG A 342 -11.33 -4.51 24.08
C ARG A 342 -12.61 -3.94 23.55
N ASP A 343 -12.84 -2.62 23.68
CA ASP A 343 -13.96 -1.90 23.06
C ASP A 343 -13.71 -1.67 21.55
N LEU A 344 -12.47 -1.51 21.15
CA LEU A 344 -12.07 -1.24 19.76
C LEU A 344 -12.16 -2.49 18.87
N GLU A 345 -11.75 -3.67 19.37
CA GLU A 345 -11.70 -4.92 18.59
C GLU A 345 -13.05 -5.26 17.93
N PRO A 346 -14.19 -5.31 18.65
CA PRO A 346 -15.50 -5.61 18.04
C PRO A 346 -15.97 -4.53 17.07
N LYS A 347 -15.56 -3.26 17.25
CA LYS A 347 -15.88 -2.17 16.31
C LYS A 347 -15.16 -2.36 14.97
N ILE A 348 -13.91 -2.80 15.01
CA ILE A 348 -13.16 -3.16 13.80
C ILE A 348 -13.79 -4.37 13.13
N GLU A 349 -14.20 -5.39 13.90
CA GLU A 349 -14.90 -6.58 13.36
C GLU A 349 -16.21 -6.23 12.68
N ALA A 350 -17.01 -5.39 13.32
CA ALA A 350 -18.26 -4.89 12.75
C ALA A 350 -18.01 -4.10 11.46
N THR A 351 -16.99 -3.25 11.43
CA THR A 351 -16.61 -2.48 10.23
C THR A 351 -16.19 -3.42 9.09
N VAL A 352 -15.36 -4.43 9.37
CA VAL A 352 -14.94 -5.42 8.38
C VAL A 352 -16.14 -6.19 7.81
N ALA A 353 -17.07 -6.60 8.66
CA ALA A 353 -18.28 -7.33 8.23
C ALA A 353 -19.25 -6.45 7.45
N GLN A 354 -19.54 -5.24 7.94
CA GLN A 354 -20.47 -4.30 7.31
C GLN A 354 -19.98 -3.82 5.94
N GLU A 355 -18.66 -3.64 5.81
CA GLU A 355 -18.05 -3.13 4.60
C GLU A 355 -17.52 -4.25 3.68
N GLN A 356 -17.80 -5.51 3.99
CA GLN A 356 -17.32 -6.69 3.25
C GLN A 356 -15.81 -6.63 2.93
N LEU A 357 -15.05 -6.00 3.83
CA LEU A 357 -13.62 -5.84 3.66
C LEU A 357 -12.94 -7.21 3.66
N PRO A 358 -11.84 -7.39 2.92
CA PRO A 358 -11.08 -8.63 2.95
C PRO A 358 -10.75 -9.02 4.39
N ALA A 359 -10.82 -10.31 4.73
CA ALA A 359 -10.54 -10.81 6.07
C ALA A 359 -9.20 -10.31 6.65
N GLY A 360 -8.29 -9.91 5.76
CA GLY A 360 -7.03 -9.29 6.07
C GLY A 360 -7.08 -7.84 6.52
N TRP A 361 -8.17 -7.16 6.30
CA TRP A 361 -8.24 -5.75 6.69
C TRP A 361 -8.12 -5.54 8.20
N LYS A 362 -8.54 -6.51 9.03
CA LYS A 362 -8.29 -6.50 10.48
C LYS A 362 -6.80 -6.29 10.82
N MET A 363 -5.91 -6.71 9.93
CA MET A 363 -4.46 -6.57 10.09
C MET A 363 -3.94 -5.15 9.75
N HIS A 364 -4.79 -4.20 9.34
CA HIS A 364 -4.45 -2.77 9.37
C HIS A 364 -4.32 -2.24 10.81
N PHE A 365 -4.79 -3.03 11.79
CA PHE A 365 -4.54 -2.82 13.22
C PHE A 365 -3.77 -4.03 13.81
N PRO A 366 -2.63 -4.46 13.20
CA PRO A 366 -1.90 -5.64 13.65
C PRO A 366 -1.38 -5.48 15.07
N ASP A 367 -1.25 -4.24 15.51
CA ASP A 367 -0.70 -3.90 16.81
C ASP A 367 -1.75 -3.97 17.95
N ILE A 368 -3.05 -4.23 17.70
CA ILE A 368 -4.04 -4.41 18.78
C ILE A 368 -3.65 -5.56 19.69
N ASN A 369 -3.38 -6.74 19.13
CA ASN A 369 -2.92 -7.88 19.92
C ASN A 369 -1.56 -7.60 20.59
N ALA A 370 -0.68 -6.85 19.93
CA ALA A 370 0.58 -6.42 20.50
C ALA A 370 0.38 -5.49 21.70
N LEU A 371 -0.48 -4.47 21.57
CA LEU A 371 -0.79 -3.56 22.67
C LEU A 371 -1.53 -4.26 23.81
N LEU A 372 -2.45 -5.20 23.53
CA LEU A 372 -3.11 -6.04 24.54
C LEU A 372 -2.08 -6.89 25.29
N ALA A 373 -1.16 -7.51 24.56
CA ALA A 373 -0.10 -8.29 25.17
C ALA A 373 0.79 -7.42 26.08
N LEU A 374 1.22 -6.25 25.60
CA LEU A 374 2.02 -5.31 26.41
C LEU A 374 1.25 -4.81 27.64
N SER A 375 -0.05 -4.51 27.50
CA SER A 375 -0.89 -4.10 28.62
C SER A 375 -0.98 -5.20 29.70
N LEU A 376 -1.09 -6.46 29.28
CA LEU A 376 -1.13 -7.61 30.18
C LEU A 376 0.23 -7.89 30.82
N GLU A 377 1.33 -7.71 30.09
CA GLU A 377 2.69 -7.83 30.66
C GLU A 377 2.90 -6.78 31.77
N GLU A 378 2.54 -5.52 31.55
CA GLU A 378 2.64 -4.46 32.57
C GLU A 378 1.72 -4.68 33.78
N GLN A 379 0.63 -5.45 33.61
CA GLN A 379 -0.26 -5.89 34.71
C GLN A 379 0.23 -7.15 35.45
N GLY A 380 1.40 -7.68 35.09
CA GLY A 380 1.93 -8.91 35.68
C GLY A 380 1.22 -10.20 35.25
N GLN A 381 0.60 -10.20 34.04
CA GLN A 381 -0.13 -11.32 33.46
C GLN A 381 0.58 -11.90 32.21
N PRO A 382 1.87 -12.33 32.29
CA PRO A 382 2.67 -12.70 31.13
C PRO A 382 2.14 -13.94 30.38
N GLU A 383 1.42 -14.84 31.07
CA GLU A 383 0.83 -16.03 30.43
C GLU A 383 -0.31 -15.65 29.49
N LYS A 384 -1.16 -14.71 29.90
CA LYS A 384 -2.23 -14.18 29.03
C LYS A 384 -1.64 -13.35 27.89
N ALA A 385 -0.60 -12.56 28.16
CA ALA A 385 0.11 -11.79 27.13
C ALA A 385 0.68 -12.70 26.04
N LEU A 386 1.27 -13.84 26.44
CA LEU A 386 1.83 -14.81 25.51
C LEU A 386 0.79 -15.36 24.52
N GLU A 387 -0.48 -15.52 24.94
CA GLU A 387 -1.55 -15.96 24.02
C GLU A 387 -1.83 -14.94 22.92
N TYR A 388 -1.80 -13.64 23.23
CA TYR A 388 -1.94 -12.59 22.23
C TYR A 388 -0.74 -12.51 21.28
N TRP A 389 0.49 -12.67 21.81
CA TRP A 389 1.69 -12.76 20.97
C TRP A 389 1.62 -13.97 20.03
N LYS A 390 1.17 -15.13 20.48
CA LYS A 390 1.01 -16.34 19.66
C LYS A 390 -0.04 -16.14 18.54
N ARG A 391 -1.14 -15.41 18.80
CA ARG A 391 -2.12 -15.08 17.77
C ARG A 391 -1.50 -14.26 16.64
N ASN A 392 -0.70 -13.24 16.96
CA ASN A 392 0.03 -12.47 15.97
C ASN A 392 1.15 -13.28 15.28
N ALA A 393 1.81 -14.17 15.98
CA ALA A 393 2.91 -14.97 15.42
C ALA A 393 2.45 -15.97 14.33
N ASN A 394 1.16 -16.35 14.34
CA ASN A 394 0.58 -17.38 13.48
C ASN A 394 -0.69 -16.86 12.79
N PRO A 395 -0.59 -15.93 11.84
CA PRO A 395 -1.76 -15.41 11.16
C PRO A 395 -2.45 -16.50 10.33
N PRO A 396 -3.79 -16.49 10.24
CA PRO A 396 -4.57 -17.55 9.57
C PRO A 396 -4.49 -17.51 8.04
N ARG A 397 -3.81 -16.54 7.46
CA ARG A 397 -3.74 -16.30 6.02
C ARG A 397 -2.40 -15.70 5.58
N PRO A 398 -2.07 -15.73 4.27
CA PRO A 398 -0.92 -15.03 3.72
C PRO A 398 -0.96 -13.52 3.97
N PHE A 399 0.22 -12.90 3.96
CA PHE A 399 0.37 -11.46 4.13
C PHE A 399 -0.12 -10.67 2.91
N ASN A 400 -0.70 -9.49 3.17
CA ASN A 400 -1.12 -8.53 2.14
C ASN A 400 -0.33 -7.22 2.22
N SER A 401 0.59 -7.10 3.17
CA SER A 401 1.46 -5.94 3.31
C SER A 401 2.75 -6.30 4.05
N PHE A 402 3.76 -5.47 3.90
CA PHE A 402 5.01 -5.62 4.64
C PHE A 402 4.84 -5.31 6.12
N GLU A 403 3.94 -4.41 6.50
CA GLU A 403 3.64 -4.10 7.90
C GLU A 403 3.02 -5.29 8.64
N GLU A 404 2.09 -6.01 7.99
CA GLU A 404 1.56 -7.25 8.56
C GLU A 404 2.67 -8.27 8.79
N ARG A 405 3.54 -8.45 7.79
CA ARG A 405 4.68 -9.36 7.90
C ARG A 405 5.60 -8.94 9.04
N ARG A 406 5.93 -7.66 9.15
CA ARG A 406 6.75 -7.11 10.23
C ARG A 406 6.14 -7.41 11.60
N ALA A 407 4.84 -7.14 11.79
CA ALA A 407 4.15 -7.40 13.05
C ALA A 407 4.19 -8.88 13.47
N VAL A 408 4.04 -9.79 12.49
CA VAL A 408 4.17 -11.24 12.76
C VAL A 408 5.58 -11.62 13.20
N TYR A 409 6.61 -11.10 12.55
CA TYR A 409 7.99 -11.44 12.92
C TYR A 409 8.40 -10.81 14.24
N GLU A 410 7.86 -9.64 14.59
CA GLU A 410 8.00 -9.06 15.92
C GLU A 410 7.36 -9.96 16.99
N ALA A 411 6.13 -10.39 16.77
CA ALA A 411 5.45 -11.32 17.67
C ALA A 411 6.21 -12.64 17.82
N ARG A 412 6.74 -13.20 16.73
CA ARG A 412 7.60 -14.41 16.78
C ARG A 412 8.86 -14.20 17.61
N ALA A 413 9.50 -13.04 17.49
CA ALA A 413 10.66 -12.70 18.33
C ALA A 413 10.29 -12.67 19.82
N ARG A 414 9.14 -12.08 20.17
CA ARG A 414 8.62 -12.08 21.55
C ARG A 414 8.29 -13.49 22.05
N VAL A 415 7.58 -14.29 21.25
CA VAL A 415 7.26 -15.69 21.58
C VAL A 415 8.55 -16.51 21.77
N ALA A 416 9.57 -16.32 20.92
CA ALA A 416 10.84 -17.01 21.04
C ALA A 416 11.52 -16.73 22.39
N VAL A 417 11.60 -15.45 22.80
CA VAL A 417 12.17 -15.08 24.11
C VAL A 417 11.36 -15.69 25.26
N ALA A 418 10.02 -15.68 25.18
CA ALA A 418 9.16 -16.27 26.21
C ALA A 418 9.34 -17.80 26.31
N LEU A 419 9.45 -18.51 25.18
CA LEU A 419 9.72 -19.96 25.14
C LEU A 419 11.10 -20.29 25.73
N ALA A 420 12.13 -19.51 25.36
CA ALA A 420 13.47 -19.69 25.87
C ALA A 420 13.53 -19.53 27.41
N ARG A 421 12.85 -18.53 27.96
CA ARG A 421 12.71 -18.33 29.43
C ARG A 421 12.01 -19.50 30.12
N LYS A 422 11.10 -20.21 29.44
CA LYS A 422 10.44 -21.41 29.90
C LYS A 422 11.29 -22.68 29.71
N GLY A 423 12.48 -22.56 29.10
CA GLY A 423 13.42 -23.65 28.87
C GLY A 423 13.24 -24.36 27.51
N ASP A 424 12.27 -23.96 26.70
CA ASP A 424 12.04 -24.51 25.34
C ASP A 424 12.90 -23.76 24.33
N LEU A 425 14.21 -24.02 24.38
CA LEU A 425 15.20 -23.34 23.56
C LEU A 425 15.12 -23.72 22.07
N ASP A 426 14.75 -24.94 21.75
CA ASP A 426 14.72 -25.45 20.40
C ASP A 426 13.54 -24.82 19.62
N ALA A 427 12.37 -24.71 20.25
CA ALA A 427 11.24 -23.99 19.66
C ALA A 427 11.54 -22.47 19.48
N ALA A 428 12.25 -21.87 20.43
CA ALA A 428 12.68 -20.48 20.35
C ALA A 428 13.61 -20.24 19.16
N GLU A 429 14.65 -21.06 18.99
CA GLU A 429 15.60 -20.97 17.89
C GLU A 429 14.94 -21.18 16.53
N LYS A 430 13.97 -22.08 16.43
CA LYS A 430 13.19 -22.29 15.20
C LYS A 430 12.46 -21.01 14.78
N LEU A 431 11.79 -20.31 15.69
CA LEU A 431 11.11 -19.04 15.40
C LEU A 431 12.10 -17.94 14.96
N ILE A 432 13.26 -17.85 15.61
CA ILE A 432 14.33 -16.91 15.21
C ILE A 432 14.84 -17.24 13.80
N ALA A 433 15.07 -18.52 13.49
CA ALA A 433 15.51 -18.95 12.16
C ALA A 433 14.49 -18.61 11.06
N GLU A 434 13.19 -18.74 11.35
CA GLU A 434 12.13 -18.33 10.42
C GLU A 434 12.12 -16.81 10.16
N ASN A 435 12.32 -16.00 11.21
CA ASN A 435 12.43 -14.55 11.06
C ASN A 435 13.66 -14.16 10.21
N ARG A 436 14.79 -14.83 10.42
CA ARG A 436 16.03 -14.58 9.67
C ARG A 436 15.92 -14.87 8.17
N LYS A 437 15.09 -15.83 7.78
CA LYS A 437 14.79 -16.07 6.35
C LYS A 437 14.16 -14.88 5.68
N TRP A 438 13.37 -14.11 6.43
CA TRP A 438 12.72 -12.91 5.92
C TRP A 438 13.66 -11.70 5.89
N ASN A 439 14.25 -11.36 7.03
CA ASN A 439 15.19 -10.26 7.16
C ASN A 439 16.27 -10.62 8.21
N PRO A 440 17.45 -11.07 7.77
CA PRO A 440 18.51 -11.49 8.69
C PRO A 440 19.09 -10.32 9.50
N SER A 441 18.87 -9.09 9.04
CA SER A 441 19.44 -7.87 9.62
C SER A 441 18.47 -7.07 10.49
N TRP A 442 17.21 -7.52 10.63
CA TRP A 442 16.19 -6.81 11.40
C TRP A 442 16.55 -6.72 12.89
N ALA A 443 16.70 -5.49 13.41
CA ALA A 443 17.22 -5.25 14.76
C ALA A 443 16.41 -5.97 15.88
N PRO A 444 15.07 -5.98 15.90
CA PRO A 444 14.32 -6.72 16.93
C PRO A 444 14.55 -8.23 16.90
N THR A 445 14.73 -8.84 15.72
CA THR A 445 15.06 -10.27 15.60
C THR A 445 16.45 -10.55 16.15
N ARG A 446 17.45 -9.71 15.84
CA ARG A 446 18.82 -9.85 16.37
C ARG A 446 18.86 -9.73 17.90
N SER A 447 18.08 -8.81 18.46
CA SER A 447 17.96 -8.67 19.93
C SER A 447 17.38 -9.91 20.58
N ALA A 448 16.30 -10.48 20.02
CA ALA A 448 15.71 -11.72 20.51
C ALA A 448 16.68 -12.90 20.38
N GLU A 449 17.40 -13.01 19.27
CA GLU A 449 18.44 -14.03 19.05
C GLU A 449 19.54 -13.98 20.11
N ALA A 450 20.04 -12.76 20.42
CA ALA A 450 21.05 -12.57 21.47
C ALA A 450 20.54 -13.05 22.84
N THR A 451 19.30 -12.71 23.20
CA THR A 451 18.67 -13.15 24.44
C THR A 451 18.50 -14.67 24.51
N VAL A 452 18.05 -15.31 23.44
CA VAL A 452 17.89 -16.78 23.39
C VAL A 452 19.24 -17.48 23.52
N ALA A 453 20.29 -16.96 22.85
CA ALA A 453 21.65 -17.51 22.94
C ALA A 453 22.25 -17.36 24.33
N GLU A 454 21.95 -16.28 25.06
CA GLU A 454 22.37 -16.07 26.44
C GLU A 454 21.72 -17.11 27.38
N LEU A 455 20.39 -17.24 27.31
CA LEU A 455 19.64 -18.24 28.10
C LEU A 455 20.11 -19.67 27.82
N ARG A 456 20.49 -20.00 26.58
CA ARG A 456 21.07 -21.32 26.26
C ARG A 456 22.42 -21.51 26.95
N ARG A 457 23.30 -20.50 26.95
CA ARG A 457 24.59 -20.57 27.65
C ARG A 457 24.43 -20.79 29.16
N GLU A 458 23.50 -20.05 29.79
CA GLU A 458 23.19 -20.18 31.19
C GLU A 458 22.73 -21.63 31.55
N LYS A 459 21.83 -22.19 30.70
CA LYS A 459 21.33 -23.57 30.91
C LYS A 459 22.45 -24.60 30.80
N VAL A 460 23.36 -24.46 29.85
CA VAL A 460 24.52 -25.34 29.69
C VAL A 460 25.45 -25.26 30.91
N LEU A 461 25.76 -24.04 31.37
CA LEU A 461 26.58 -23.80 32.54
C LEU A 461 25.95 -24.36 33.83
N ALA A 462 24.63 -24.28 33.96
CA ALA A 462 23.91 -24.89 35.13
C ALA A 462 23.91 -26.42 35.11
N ALA A 463 23.87 -27.03 33.92
CA ALA A 463 23.92 -28.48 33.74
C ALA A 463 25.34 -29.08 33.92
N SER A 464 26.38 -28.25 33.86
CA SER A 464 27.79 -28.67 34.05
C SER A 464 28.30 -28.52 35.48
N LYS A 465 27.48 -27.97 36.37
CA LYS A 465 27.69 -27.92 37.85
C LYS A 465 26.92 -29.03 38.53
#